data_abfecb6214e8145cf5d5b8380d4e31ef
#
_entry.id   abfecb6214e8145cf5d5b8380d4e31ef
#
_cell.length_a   1.000
_cell.length_b   1.000
_cell.length_c   1.000
_cell.angle_alpha   90.00
_cell.angle_beta   90.00
_cell.angle_gamma   90.00
#
_symmetry.space_group_name_H-M   'P 1'
#
loop_
_entity.id
_entity.type
_entity.pdbx_description
1 polymer ?
#
loop_
_entity_poly.entity_id
_entity_poly.type
_entity_poly.pdbx_seq_one_letter_code
_entity_poly.pdbx_strand_id
1 'polypeptide(L)'
;MFKTYSMMLAGRPLTIETGKMALLANGAVLVRYGDTVVISTATASKAPRDGIDFFPLSVDYEEKLYAVGKIPGGFIKREGKPSEKAILTSRVIDRPIRPLFPKDLRNDVVIVNTVLSVEQDNSPEIAAMIGTSAALCISDIPFNGPIGGIVMGLVDGEVVINPTEAQRAKSDMYVTLAGTKDKITMIEAGAKEVPDDVMLGAIIKGHGTIKKICDFISEIAAEVGKPKFAYESCEVPHDLYEDVEKIALADMKEAVLATDKTVRDSNIDALTAKVKEALADKYEDCDAKIGEAMYKLEKSVVRNYLLKEHKRVDGRGLEEIRPLSAEVDILPRTHGSGLFRRGQTQVLTIATLGPMSEIQMLDGIDTEDTKRYMHHYNFPSYSVGEARTSRGPGRREIGHGALAERALEPVIPSEEEFPYALRLVSEVLMSNGSTSQGSVCGSTLALMAAGVPIKRPVAGISAGLVTNPEDDSDFITFMDIQGIEDFFGDMDFKVAGTEKGITAIQVDIKVTGLSYEVIRQAFDLTKKGRMQIINDIILPCIEKPRDTVSKYAPKMFQMKIDPDKIREVI
;
A
#
# COMPACT_ATOMS: atom_id res chain seq x y z
N MET A 1 -21.87 -8.76 -28.77
CA MET A 1 -22.46 -10.13 -28.67
C MET A 1 -22.14 -10.68 -27.29
N PHE A 2 -23.09 -11.34 -26.63
CA PHE A 2 -22.86 -11.96 -25.31
C PHE A 2 -21.91 -13.18 -25.45
N LYS A 3 -20.88 -13.22 -24.58
CA LYS A 3 -19.89 -14.30 -24.52
C LYS A 3 -19.62 -14.70 -23.08
N THR A 4 -19.29 -15.96 -22.89
CA THR A 4 -18.97 -16.56 -21.59
C THR A 4 -17.71 -17.40 -21.72
N TYR A 5 -16.76 -17.20 -20.80
CA TYR A 5 -15.48 -17.91 -20.72
C TYR A 5 -15.31 -18.49 -19.33
N SER A 6 -14.69 -19.66 -19.21
CA SER A 6 -14.52 -20.33 -17.91
C SER A 6 -13.17 -20.99 -17.78
N MET A 7 -12.60 -20.93 -16.57
CA MET A 7 -11.42 -21.69 -16.17
C MET A 7 -11.59 -22.22 -14.75
N MET A 8 -10.76 -23.19 -14.37
CA MET A 8 -10.67 -23.63 -12.97
C MET A 8 -9.58 -22.84 -12.24
N LEU A 9 -9.93 -22.16 -11.17
CA LEU A 9 -8.99 -21.41 -10.31
C LEU A 9 -9.04 -21.99 -8.90
N ALA A 10 -7.89 -22.52 -8.43
CA ALA A 10 -7.79 -23.17 -7.12
C ALA A 10 -8.90 -24.24 -6.86
N GLY A 11 -9.20 -25.03 -7.88
CA GLY A 11 -10.22 -26.10 -7.80
C GLY A 11 -11.67 -25.65 -7.89
N ARG A 12 -11.94 -24.36 -8.13
CA ARG A 12 -13.29 -23.77 -8.23
C ARG A 12 -13.50 -23.10 -9.59
N PRO A 13 -14.74 -23.08 -10.13
CA PRO A 13 -15.00 -22.46 -11.42
C PRO A 13 -14.91 -20.93 -11.32
N LEU A 14 -14.13 -20.33 -12.21
CA LEU A 14 -14.09 -18.90 -12.48
C LEU A 14 -14.67 -18.64 -13.87
N THR A 15 -15.71 -17.82 -13.96
CA THR A 15 -16.39 -17.50 -15.22
C THR A 15 -16.39 -16.00 -15.45
N ILE A 16 -16.07 -15.57 -16.68
CA ILE A 16 -16.15 -14.18 -17.13
C ILE A 16 -17.18 -14.07 -18.24
N GLU A 17 -18.20 -13.23 -18.02
CA GLU A 17 -19.25 -12.92 -18.98
C GLU A 17 -19.07 -11.48 -19.49
N THR A 18 -19.21 -11.24 -20.79
CA THR A 18 -19.16 -9.89 -21.39
C THR A 18 -20.21 -9.72 -22.48
N GLY A 19 -20.52 -8.46 -22.82
CA GLY A 19 -21.48 -8.11 -23.87
C GLY A 19 -22.96 -8.19 -23.45
N LYS A 20 -23.28 -8.23 -22.13
CA LYS A 20 -24.64 -8.29 -21.61
C LYS A 20 -25.01 -7.11 -20.71
N MET A 21 -24.11 -6.71 -19.81
CA MET A 21 -24.34 -5.67 -18.80
C MET A 21 -23.39 -4.51 -19.00
N ALA A 22 -23.78 -3.32 -18.53
CA ALA A 22 -22.99 -2.08 -18.54
C ALA A 22 -22.39 -1.73 -19.91
N LEU A 23 -23.18 -1.84 -20.98
CA LEU A 23 -22.75 -1.72 -22.38
C LEU A 23 -22.28 -0.30 -22.76
N LEU A 24 -22.51 0.70 -21.92
CA LEU A 24 -22.03 2.09 -22.13
C LEU A 24 -20.61 2.30 -21.63
N ALA A 25 -20.06 1.39 -20.81
CA ALA A 25 -18.65 1.44 -20.42
C ALA A 25 -17.73 1.07 -21.59
N ASN A 26 -16.49 1.53 -21.56
CA ASN A 26 -15.49 1.17 -22.57
C ASN A 26 -15.21 -0.35 -22.52
N GLY A 27 -15.15 -0.94 -21.30
CA GLY A 27 -15.09 -2.36 -21.06
C GLY A 27 -15.94 -2.75 -19.85
N ALA A 28 -16.64 -3.88 -19.92
CA ALA A 28 -17.44 -4.39 -18.82
C ALA A 28 -17.46 -5.92 -18.81
N VAL A 29 -17.28 -6.51 -17.64
CA VAL A 29 -17.37 -7.95 -17.41
C VAL A 29 -18.14 -8.24 -16.12
N LEU A 30 -18.86 -9.36 -16.11
CA LEU A 30 -19.40 -9.98 -14.92
C LEU A 30 -18.54 -11.20 -14.59
N VAL A 31 -17.91 -11.17 -13.42
CA VAL A 31 -17.06 -12.26 -12.94
C VAL A 31 -17.84 -13.08 -11.93
N ARG A 32 -17.84 -14.40 -12.13
CA ARG A 32 -18.36 -15.37 -11.17
C ARG A 32 -17.20 -16.24 -10.69
N TYR A 33 -16.99 -16.29 -9.39
CA TYR A 33 -16.06 -17.21 -8.75
C TYR A 33 -16.84 -18.04 -7.72
N GLY A 34 -17.24 -19.25 -8.10
CA GLY A 34 -18.33 -19.94 -7.40
C GLY A 34 -19.61 -19.09 -7.44
N ASP A 35 -20.25 -18.90 -6.29
CA ASP A 35 -21.44 -18.06 -6.13
C ASP A 35 -21.10 -16.59 -5.82
N THR A 36 -19.82 -16.23 -5.71
CA THR A 36 -19.38 -14.82 -5.65
C THR A 36 -19.48 -14.19 -7.03
N VAL A 37 -20.18 -13.05 -7.12
CA VAL A 37 -20.41 -12.34 -8.38
C VAL A 37 -20.04 -10.88 -8.25
N VAL A 38 -19.17 -10.39 -9.14
CA VAL A 38 -18.73 -9.00 -9.21
C VAL A 38 -18.89 -8.49 -10.62
N ILE A 39 -19.47 -7.29 -10.79
CA ILE A 39 -19.42 -6.56 -12.05
C ILE A 39 -18.25 -5.59 -12.00
N SER A 40 -17.37 -5.66 -13.00
CA SER A 40 -16.21 -4.77 -13.17
C SER A 40 -16.34 -3.97 -14.45
N THR A 41 -16.23 -2.65 -14.35
CA THR A 41 -16.35 -1.73 -15.49
C THR A 41 -15.13 -0.84 -15.58
N ALA A 42 -14.73 -0.52 -16.81
CA ALA A 42 -13.67 0.45 -17.12
C ALA A 42 -14.24 1.51 -18.06
N THR A 43 -14.09 2.79 -17.71
CA THR A 43 -14.59 3.91 -18.49
C THR A 43 -13.51 4.99 -18.56
N ALA A 44 -13.29 5.57 -19.74
CA ALA A 44 -12.35 6.66 -19.94
C ALA A 44 -13.04 7.91 -20.50
N SER A 45 -12.53 9.10 -20.15
CA SER A 45 -12.93 10.35 -20.78
C SER A 45 -12.44 10.41 -22.23
N LYS A 46 -13.16 11.17 -23.09
CA LYS A 46 -12.77 11.35 -24.49
C LYS A 46 -11.53 12.22 -24.67
N ALA A 47 -11.28 13.12 -23.73
CA ALA A 47 -10.12 14.03 -23.72
C ALA A 47 -9.65 14.25 -22.28
N PRO A 48 -8.38 14.65 -22.08
CA PRO A 48 -7.89 15.12 -20.79
C PRO A 48 -8.64 16.36 -20.30
N ARG A 49 -8.65 16.58 -18.98
CA ARG A 49 -9.10 17.85 -18.40
C ARG A 49 -8.00 18.91 -18.55
N ASP A 50 -8.38 20.16 -18.73
CA ASP A 50 -7.43 21.27 -18.81
C ASP A 50 -6.58 21.37 -17.53
N GLY A 51 -5.28 21.57 -17.71
CA GLY A 51 -4.33 21.82 -16.63
C GLY A 51 -3.99 20.59 -15.75
N ILE A 52 -4.32 19.38 -16.20
CA ILE A 52 -3.97 18.17 -15.45
C ILE A 52 -2.52 17.75 -15.72
N ASP A 53 -1.75 17.55 -14.66
CA ASP A 53 -0.32 17.20 -14.67
C ASP A 53 -0.03 15.74 -14.25
N PHE A 54 -1.06 14.97 -13.90
CA PHE A 54 -0.94 13.58 -13.47
C PHE A 54 -1.94 12.66 -14.20
N PHE A 55 -1.73 11.37 -14.15
CA PHE A 55 -2.68 10.37 -14.67
C PHE A 55 -3.85 10.17 -13.69
N PRO A 56 -5.07 10.59 -14.05
CA PRO A 56 -6.23 10.54 -13.15
C PRO A 56 -6.95 9.19 -13.21
N LEU A 57 -6.33 8.16 -12.62
CA LEU A 57 -6.95 6.86 -12.41
C LEU A 57 -7.71 6.83 -11.08
N SER A 58 -8.99 6.46 -11.13
CA SER A 58 -9.80 6.13 -9.95
C SER A 58 -10.24 4.68 -10.00
N VAL A 59 -10.06 3.99 -8.88
CA VAL A 59 -10.57 2.63 -8.69
C VAL A 59 -11.51 2.64 -7.49
N ASP A 60 -12.74 2.20 -7.71
CA ASP A 60 -13.76 2.07 -6.69
C ASP A 60 -14.16 0.59 -6.54
N TYR A 61 -14.28 0.17 -5.30
CA TYR A 61 -14.79 -1.12 -4.91
C TYR A 61 -16.00 -0.91 -4.01
N GLU A 62 -17.16 -1.36 -4.47
CA GLU A 62 -18.42 -1.11 -3.82
C GLU A 62 -18.97 -2.39 -3.18
N GLU A 63 -18.97 -2.42 -1.85
CA GLU A 63 -19.63 -3.44 -1.07
C GLU A 63 -21.13 -3.14 -1.00
N LYS A 64 -21.94 -4.11 -1.36
CA LYS A 64 -23.40 -4.02 -1.26
C LYS A 64 -23.88 -5.07 -0.26
N LEU A 65 -24.54 -4.63 0.81
CA LEU A 65 -24.98 -5.53 1.89
C LEU A 65 -26.02 -6.55 1.42
N TYR A 66 -26.77 -6.24 0.35
CA TYR A 66 -27.65 -7.24 -0.26
C TYR A 66 -26.89 -8.46 -0.82
N ALA A 67 -25.60 -8.33 -1.12
CA ALA A 67 -24.77 -9.43 -1.62
C ALA A 67 -24.61 -10.57 -0.60
N VAL A 68 -24.81 -10.26 0.70
CA VAL A 68 -24.85 -11.22 1.82
C VAL A 68 -26.24 -11.27 2.49
N GLY A 69 -27.29 -10.77 1.82
CA GLY A 69 -28.67 -10.81 2.32
C GLY A 69 -28.95 -9.87 3.50
N LYS A 70 -28.11 -8.85 3.71
CA LYS A 70 -28.26 -7.86 4.82
C LYS A 70 -28.90 -6.56 4.34
N ILE A 71 -29.66 -5.91 5.23
CA ILE A 71 -30.07 -4.50 5.08
C ILE A 71 -29.10 -3.66 5.91
N PRO A 72 -28.58 -2.52 5.37
CA PRO A 72 -27.66 -1.65 6.11
C PRO A 72 -28.16 -1.29 7.51
N GLY A 73 -27.29 -1.42 8.52
CA GLY A 73 -27.63 -1.22 9.93
C GLY A 73 -27.93 0.22 10.30
N GLY A 74 -27.40 1.20 9.55
CA GLY A 74 -27.58 2.62 9.79
C GLY A 74 -29.03 3.08 9.70
N PHE A 75 -29.31 4.29 10.22
CA PHE A 75 -30.66 4.84 10.31
C PHE A 75 -31.38 4.97 8.95
N ILE A 76 -30.63 5.38 7.90
CA ILE A 76 -31.18 5.58 6.55
C ILE A 76 -31.32 4.28 5.74
N LYS A 77 -30.89 3.14 6.28
CA LYS A 77 -30.95 1.82 5.63
C LYS A 77 -30.37 1.78 4.21
N ARG A 78 -29.30 2.53 3.99
CA ARG A 78 -28.56 2.61 2.73
C ARG A 78 -27.07 2.65 3.01
N GLU A 79 -26.27 2.04 2.13
CA GLU A 79 -24.82 2.16 2.15
C GLU A 79 -24.40 3.64 2.04
N GLY A 80 -23.49 4.06 2.91
CA GLY A 80 -22.98 5.43 2.97
C GLY A 80 -21.62 5.56 2.28
N LYS A 81 -20.63 6.10 3.01
CA LYS A 81 -19.24 6.14 2.54
C LYS A 81 -18.67 4.72 2.44
N PRO A 82 -17.71 4.49 1.52
CA PRO A 82 -17.02 3.21 1.46
C PRO A 82 -16.45 2.80 2.83
N SER A 83 -16.55 1.51 3.15
CA SER A 83 -15.93 0.94 4.34
C SER A 83 -14.40 1.07 4.27
N GLU A 84 -13.71 0.94 5.40
CA GLU A 84 -12.25 0.86 5.42
C GLU A 84 -11.75 -0.26 4.50
N LYS A 85 -12.38 -1.45 4.57
CA LYS A 85 -12.06 -2.58 3.70
C LYS A 85 -12.26 -2.27 2.22
N ALA A 86 -13.36 -1.63 1.84
CA ALA A 86 -13.62 -1.23 0.46
C ALA A 86 -12.54 -0.26 -0.07
N ILE A 87 -12.07 0.67 0.77
CA ILE A 87 -10.97 1.59 0.43
C ILE A 87 -9.66 0.82 0.26
N LEU A 88 -9.36 -0.12 1.15
CA LEU A 88 -8.15 -0.95 1.07
C LEU A 88 -8.17 -1.83 -0.18
N THR A 89 -9.30 -2.48 -0.48
CA THR A 89 -9.47 -3.29 -1.69
C THR A 89 -9.32 -2.45 -2.96
N SER A 90 -9.90 -1.25 -3.01
CA SER A 90 -9.68 -0.31 -4.12
C SER A 90 -8.20 -0.04 -4.35
N ARG A 91 -7.42 0.17 -3.28
CA ARG A 91 -5.97 0.39 -3.35
C ARG A 91 -5.20 -0.85 -3.80
N VAL A 92 -5.61 -2.04 -3.36
CA VAL A 92 -5.02 -3.33 -3.78
C VAL A 92 -5.23 -3.57 -5.27
N ILE A 93 -6.35 -3.12 -5.85
CA ILE A 93 -6.65 -3.22 -7.28
C ILE A 93 -5.93 -2.11 -8.08
N ASP A 94 -5.87 -0.88 -7.57
CA ASP A 94 -5.21 0.27 -8.23
C ASP A 94 -3.71 0.02 -8.44
N ARG A 95 -2.99 -0.40 -7.40
CA ARG A 95 -1.53 -0.52 -7.42
C ARG A 95 -0.96 -1.38 -8.54
N PRO A 96 -1.46 -2.60 -8.80
CA PRO A 96 -0.90 -3.45 -9.85
C PRO A 96 -1.24 -3.01 -11.27
N ILE A 97 -2.31 -2.24 -11.49
CA ILE A 97 -2.72 -1.81 -12.82
C ILE A 97 -2.14 -0.45 -13.22
N ARG A 98 -1.95 0.47 -12.25
CA ARG A 98 -1.50 1.84 -12.52
C ARG A 98 -0.20 1.92 -13.31
N PRO A 99 0.87 1.14 -13.02
CA PRO A 99 2.12 1.18 -13.77
C PRO A 99 2.01 0.65 -15.22
N LEU A 100 0.91 -0.02 -15.56
CA LEU A 100 0.69 -0.62 -16.88
C LEU A 100 -0.04 0.31 -17.86
N PHE A 101 -0.45 1.49 -17.42
CA PHE A 101 -0.94 2.54 -18.31
C PHE A 101 0.24 3.32 -18.92
N PRO A 102 0.08 3.89 -20.13
CA PRO A 102 1.07 4.80 -20.70
C PRO A 102 1.33 5.98 -19.75
N LYS A 103 2.61 6.32 -19.55
CA LYS A 103 3.02 7.38 -18.58
C LYS A 103 2.58 8.78 -19.01
N ASP A 104 2.33 8.97 -20.28
CA ASP A 104 1.90 10.21 -20.93
C ASP A 104 0.39 10.32 -21.17
N LEU A 105 -0.39 9.33 -20.71
CA LEU A 105 -1.85 9.38 -20.74
C LEU A 105 -2.39 10.31 -19.65
N ARG A 106 -3.31 11.22 -20.01
CA ARG A 106 -3.97 12.15 -19.07
C ARG A 106 -5.50 12.10 -19.11
N ASN A 107 -6.08 11.21 -19.92
CA ASN A 107 -7.51 10.96 -19.87
C ASN A 107 -7.92 10.43 -18.48
N ASP A 108 -9.07 10.86 -17.97
CA ASP A 108 -9.65 10.25 -16.79
C ASP A 108 -9.96 8.78 -17.08
N VAL A 109 -9.54 7.89 -16.19
CA VAL A 109 -9.91 6.47 -16.23
C VAL A 109 -10.55 6.10 -14.90
N VAL A 110 -11.76 5.57 -14.97
CA VAL A 110 -12.53 5.15 -13.78
C VAL A 110 -12.85 3.68 -13.89
N ILE A 111 -12.44 2.94 -12.86
CA ILE A 111 -12.77 1.53 -12.67
C ILE A 111 -13.77 1.43 -11.53
N VAL A 112 -14.90 0.75 -11.76
CA VAL A 112 -15.88 0.47 -10.72
C VAL A 112 -16.11 -1.02 -10.63
N ASN A 113 -15.89 -1.57 -9.44
CA ASN A 113 -16.16 -2.95 -9.10
C ASN A 113 -17.30 -3.00 -8.09
N THR A 114 -18.45 -3.54 -8.47
CA THR A 114 -19.59 -3.68 -7.57
C THR A 114 -19.81 -5.14 -7.22
N VAL A 115 -19.79 -5.45 -5.95
CA VAL A 115 -20.04 -6.81 -5.41
C VAL A 115 -21.54 -7.07 -5.38
N LEU A 116 -21.99 -8.07 -6.13
CA LEU A 116 -23.41 -8.39 -6.33
C LEU A 116 -23.88 -9.62 -5.54
N SER A 117 -22.96 -10.55 -5.27
CA SER A 117 -23.21 -11.77 -4.47
C SER A 117 -21.90 -12.22 -3.84
N VAL A 118 -21.92 -12.76 -2.64
CA VAL A 118 -20.75 -13.26 -1.91
C VAL A 118 -20.98 -14.65 -1.38
N GLU A 119 -20.08 -15.57 -1.75
CA GLU A 119 -19.83 -16.84 -1.11
C GLU A 119 -18.52 -16.71 -0.33
N GLN A 120 -18.54 -16.97 0.97
CA GLN A 120 -17.38 -16.65 1.85
C GLN A 120 -16.11 -17.43 1.51
N ASP A 121 -16.21 -18.57 0.84
CA ASP A 121 -15.06 -19.33 0.36
C ASP A 121 -14.38 -18.72 -0.86
N ASN A 122 -15.04 -17.79 -1.56
CA ASN A 122 -14.57 -17.17 -2.80
C ASN A 122 -14.47 -15.66 -2.66
N SER A 123 -13.23 -15.15 -2.49
CA SER A 123 -12.98 -13.74 -2.27
C SER A 123 -13.53 -12.84 -3.40
N PRO A 124 -14.43 -11.89 -3.10
CA PRO A 124 -14.90 -10.92 -4.08
C PRO A 124 -13.78 -9.94 -4.51
N GLU A 125 -12.77 -9.73 -3.71
CA GLU A 125 -11.61 -8.88 -4.03
C GLU A 125 -10.81 -9.46 -5.19
N ILE A 126 -10.62 -10.80 -5.21
CA ILE A 126 -9.92 -11.48 -6.31
C ILE A 126 -10.76 -11.49 -7.56
N ALA A 127 -12.08 -11.73 -7.45
CA ALA A 127 -12.99 -11.61 -8.58
C ALA A 127 -12.97 -10.18 -9.18
N ALA A 128 -12.95 -9.14 -8.34
CA ALA A 128 -12.86 -7.75 -8.75
C ALA A 128 -11.51 -7.42 -9.43
N MET A 129 -10.39 -7.93 -8.92
CA MET A 129 -9.07 -7.71 -9.51
C MET A 129 -8.96 -8.36 -10.89
N ILE A 130 -9.39 -9.61 -11.03
CA ILE A 130 -9.44 -10.32 -12.31
C ILE A 130 -10.41 -9.63 -13.27
N GLY A 131 -11.58 -9.22 -12.78
CA GLY A 131 -12.58 -8.48 -13.55
C GLY A 131 -12.07 -7.14 -14.04
N THR A 132 -11.37 -6.38 -13.21
CA THR A 132 -10.73 -5.12 -13.60
C THR A 132 -9.72 -5.33 -14.73
N SER A 133 -8.86 -6.33 -14.60
CA SER A 133 -7.87 -6.69 -15.64
C SER A 133 -8.57 -7.07 -16.95
N ALA A 134 -9.57 -7.93 -16.89
CA ALA A 134 -10.33 -8.34 -18.07
C ALA A 134 -11.08 -7.17 -18.73
N ALA A 135 -11.77 -6.32 -17.94
CA ALA A 135 -12.48 -5.14 -18.44
C ALA A 135 -11.56 -4.16 -19.16
N LEU A 136 -10.36 -3.89 -18.62
CA LEU A 136 -9.34 -3.06 -19.25
C LEU A 136 -8.80 -3.69 -20.54
N CYS A 137 -8.48 -4.98 -20.53
CA CYS A 137 -7.93 -5.68 -21.70
C CYS A 137 -8.89 -5.71 -22.88
N ILE A 138 -10.20 -5.94 -22.64
CA ILE A 138 -11.22 -5.96 -23.70
C ILE A 138 -11.70 -4.57 -24.14
N SER A 139 -11.42 -3.51 -23.34
CA SER A 139 -11.79 -2.13 -23.66
C SER A 139 -10.90 -1.54 -24.74
N ASP A 140 -11.28 -0.36 -25.23
CA ASP A 140 -10.45 0.47 -26.11
C ASP A 140 -9.47 1.37 -25.33
N ILE A 141 -9.43 1.31 -24.00
CA ILE A 141 -8.51 2.09 -23.16
C ILE A 141 -7.08 1.56 -23.32
N PRO A 142 -6.05 2.41 -23.58
CA PRO A 142 -4.65 2.00 -23.61
C PRO A 142 -4.21 1.40 -22.28
N PHE A 143 -3.84 0.12 -22.29
CA PHE A 143 -3.45 -0.64 -21.12
C PHE A 143 -2.54 -1.82 -21.52
N ASN A 144 -1.39 -1.95 -20.85
CA ASN A 144 -0.35 -2.95 -21.13
C ASN A 144 -0.44 -4.18 -20.21
N GLY A 145 -1.66 -4.58 -19.83
CA GLY A 145 -1.90 -5.84 -19.14
C GLY A 145 -1.98 -7.03 -20.09
N PRO A 146 -2.48 -8.18 -19.59
CA PRO A 146 -3.25 -8.34 -18.36
C PRO A 146 -2.42 -8.46 -17.08
N ILE A 147 -3.11 -8.35 -15.95
CA ILE A 147 -2.65 -8.86 -14.66
C ILE A 147 -3.55 -10.00 -14.18
N GLY A 148 -2.96 -10.91 -13.40
CA GLY A 148 -3.71 -11.84 -12.56
C GLY A 148 -3.56 -11.46 -11.09
N GLY A 149 -4.49 -11.89 -10.26
CA GLY A 149 -4.47 -11.70 -8.82
C GLY A 149 -4.98 -12.92 -8.07
N ILE A 150 -4.36 -13.19 -6.93
CA ILE A 150 -4.71 -14.30 -6.03
C ILE A 150 -4.50 -13.90 -4.58
N VAL A 151 -5.12 -14.64 -3.67
CA VAL A 151 -4.74 -14.67 -2.25
C VAL A 151 -3.98 -15.96 -1.96
N MET A 152 -3.02 -15.91 -1.06
CA MET A 152 -2.30 -17.10 -0.56
C MET A 152 -2.43 -17.17 0.95
N GLY A 153 -2.61 -18.37 1.46
CA GLY A 153 -2.52 -18.73 2.86
C GLY A 153 -1.37 -19.73 3.11
N LEU A 154 -0.99 -19.86 4.37
CA LEU A 154 -0.08 -20.89 4.86
C LEU A 154 -0.84 -21.71 5.91
N VAL A 155 -1.26 -22.92 5.56
CA VAL A 155 -2.07 -23.80 6.40
C VAL A 155 -1.29 -25.09 6.66
N ASP A 156 -1.02 -25.37 7.91
CA ASP A 156 -0.22 -26.54 8.34
C ASP A 156 1.15 -26.63 7.60
N GLY A 157 1.77 -25.48 7.33
CA GLY A 157 3.05 -25.36 6.62
C GLY A 157 2.96 -25.45 5.08
N GLU A 158 1.75 -25.63 4.52
CA GLU A 158 1.53 -25.72 3.08
C GLU A 158 0.91 -24.42 2.52
N VAL A 159 1.47 -23.95 1.40
CA VAL A 159 0.93 -22.77 0.69
C VAL A 159 -0.35 -23.16 -0.05
N VAL A 160 -1.46 -22.51 0.30
CA VAL A 160 -2.78 -22.70 -0.30
C VAL A 160 -3.15 -21.45 -1.11
N ILE A 161 -3.58 -21.66 -2.36
CA ILE A 161 -4.06 -20.57 -3.24
C ILE A 161 -5.56 -20.37 -3.03
N ASN A 162 -5.97 -19.12 -2.84
CA ASN A 162 -7.34 -18.71 -2.57
C ASN A 162 -7.99 -19.57 -1.46
N PRO A 163 -7.46 -19.52 -0.23
CA PRO A 163 -7.93 -20.37 0.87
C PRO A 163 -9.42 -20.13 1.15
N THR A 164 -10.14 -21.20 1.45
CA THR A 164 -11.53 -21.15 1.94
C THR A 164 -11.61 -20.45 3.29
N GLU A 165 -12.81 -20.07 3.74
CA GLU A 165 -12.99 -19.45 5.06
C GLU A 165 -12.39 -20.28 6.19
N ALA A 166 -12.66 -21.59 6.20
CA ALA A 166 -12.10 -22.52 7.20
C ALA A 166 -10.57 -22.61 7.13
N GLN A 167 -9.97 -22.49 5.96
CA GLN A 167 -8.53 -22.48 5.77
C GLN A 167 -7.92 -21.13 6.22
N ARG A 168 -8.60 -20.01 5.91
CA ARG A 168 -8.16 -18.67 6.37
C ARG A 168 -8.08 -18.58 7.90
N ALA A 169 -9.06 -19.14 8.61
CA ALA A 169 -9.08 -19.16 10.07
C ALA A 169 -7.86 -19.87 10.70
N LYS A 170 -7.26 -20.84 9.98
CA LYS A 170 -6.07 -21.60 10.42
C LYS A 170 -4.77 -21.09 9.82
N SER A 171 -4.84 -20.17 8.89
CA SER A 171 -3.68 -19.72 8.13
C SER A 171 -2.75 -18.84 8.97
N ASP A 172 -1.45 -19.02 8.77
CA ASP A 172 -0.41 -18.17 9.36
C ASP A 172 -0.05 -16.96 8.48
N MET A 173 -0.64 -16.83 7.31
CA MET A 173 -0.50 -15.64 6.47
C MET A 173 -1.74 -15.40 5.61
N TYR A 174 -1.92 -14.13 5.21
CA TYR A 174 -2.86 -13.70 4.19
C TYR A 174 -2.10 -12.79 3.24
N VAL A 175 -1.79 -13.27 2.04
CA VAL A 175 -0.99 -12.55 1.05
C VAL A 175 -1.80 -12.34 -0.22
N THR A 176 -2.12 -11.11 -0.52
CA THR A 176 -2.66 -10.73 -1.83
C THR A 176 -1.50 -10.48 -2.78
N LEU A 177 -1.45 -11.23 -3.86
CA LEU A 177 -0.41 -11.17 -4.88
C LEU A 177 -1.03 -10.83 -6.23
N ALA A 178 -0.45 -9.86 -6.94
CA ALA A 178 -0.80 -9.57 -8.32
C ALA A 178 0.46 -9.49 -9.19
N GLY A 179 0.30 -9.79 -10.46
CA GLY A 179 1.40 -9.76 -11.41
C GLY A 179 0.94 -9.89 -12.86
N THR A 180 1.85 -9.57 -13.76
CA THR A 180 1.77 -9.93 -15.16
C THR A 180 2.23 -11.39 -15.34
N LYS A 181 2.26 -11.87 -16.56
CA LYS A 181 2.82 -13.20 -16.87
C LYS A 181 4.29 -13.32 -16.47
N ASP A 182 5.05 -12.24 -16.52
CA ASP A 182 6.50 -12.27 -16.37
C ASP A 182 6.99 -11.75 -15.00
N LYS A 183 6.26 -10.82 -14.38
CA LYS A 183 6.73 -10.07 -13.21
C LYS A 183 5.63 -9.90 -12.15
N ILE A 184 6.06 -9.71 -10.90
CA ILE A 184 5.17 -9.37 -9.78
C ILE A 184 4.93 -7.85 -9.78
N THR A 185 3.66 -7.43 -9.71
CA THR A 185 3.27 -6.02 -9.73
C THR A 185 2.78 -5.50 -8.39
N MET A 186 2.37 -6.38 -7.48
CA MET A 186 1.91 -5.99 -6.16
C MET A 186 2.00 -7.15 -5.17
N ILE A 187 2.43 -6.86 -3.95
CA ILE A 187 2.40 -7.75 -2.79
C ILE A 187 1.80 -6.98 -1.63
N GLU A 188 0.76 -7.51 -1.02
CA GLU A 188 0.23 -7.03 0.26
C GLU A 188 0.00 -8.22 1.18
N ALA A 189 0.65 -8.20 2.35
CA ALA A 189 0.63 -9.33 3.27
C ALA A 189 0.38 -8.93 4.71
N GLY A 190 -0.35 -9.79 5.41
CA GLY A 190 -0.33 -9.94 6.86
C GLY A 190 0.14 -11.37 7.18
N ALA A 191 0.99 -11.54 8.19
CA ALA A 191 1.55 -12.85 8.52
C ALA A 191 1.89 -12.98 10.01
N LYS A 192 1.80 -14.20 10.54
CA LYS A 192 2.13 -14.52 11.92
C LYS A 192 3.61 -14.91 12.02
N GLU A 193 4.50 -13.92 11.85
CA GLU A 193 5.96 -14.10 11.94
C GLU A 193 6.50 -15.15 10.96
N VAL A 194 6.04 -15.14 9.71
CA VAL A 194 6.46 -16.08 8.66
C VAL A 194 7.90 -15.78 8.23
N PRO A 195 8.80 -16.78 8.16
CA PRO A 195 10.17 -16.60 7.67
C PRO A 195 10.23 -16.04 6.24
N ASP A 196 11.26 -15.21 5.98
CA ASP A 196 11.43 -14.50 4.70
C ASP A 196 11.56 -15.46 3.51
N ASP A 197 12.23 -16.60 3.66
CA ASP A 197 12.39 -17.63 2.63
C ASP A 197 11.07 -18.37 2.32
N VAL A 198 10.26 -18.64 3.35
CA VAL A 198 8.92 -19.24 3.19
C VAL A 198 8.01 -18.27 2.44
N MET A 199 8.05 -16.99 2.79
CA MET A 199 7.29 -15.93 2.10
C MET A 199 7.69 -15.82 0.62
N LEU A 200 9.00 -15.80 0.32
CA LEU A 200 9.49 -15.76 -1.06
C LEU A 200 9.06 -17.01 -1.85
N GLY A 201 9.18 -18.19 -1.25
CA GLY A 201 8.72 -19.45 -1.87
C GLY A 201 7.23 -19.43 -2.19
N ALA A 202 6.40 -18.87 -1.29
CA ALA A 202 4.97 -18.71 -1.52
C ALA A 202 4.69 -17.75 -2.69
N ILE A 203 5.37 -16.62 -2.78
CA ILE A 203 5.23 -15.64 -3.88
C ILE A 203 5.56 -16.29 -5.23
N ILE A 204 6.67 -17.04 -5.31
CA ILE A 204 7.06 -17.74 -6.55
C ILE A 204 6.00 -18.78 -6.96
N LYS A 205 5.50 -19.59 -5.99
CA LYS A 205 4.45 -20.57 -6.23
C LYS A 205 3.15 -19.89 -6.72
N GLY A 206 2.76 -18.80 -6.07
CA GLY A 206 1.55 -18.03 -6.42
C GLY A 206 1.62 -17.43 -7.81
N HIS A 207 2.78 -16.92 -8.23
CA HIS A 207 2.96 -16.38 -9.58
C HIS A 207 2.69 -17.41 -10.67
N GLY A 208 2.94 -18.70 -10.42
CA GLY A 208 2.57 -19.77 -11.34
C GLY A 208 1.06 -19.85 -11.64
N THR A 209 0.21 -19.49 -10.68
CA THR A 209 -1.25 -19.38 -10.89
C THR A 209 -1.62 -18.08 -11.60
N ILE A 210 -0.95 -16.97 -11.27
CA ILE A 210 -1.15 -15.67 -11.93
C ILE A 210 -0.90 -15.77 -13.43
N LYS A 211 0.15 -16.47 -13.86
CA LYS A 211 0.44 -16.71 -15.28
C LYS A 211 -0.73 -17.33 -16.03
N LYS A 212 -1.41 -18.33 -15.43
CA LYS A 212 -2.60 -18.97 -16.02
C LYS A 212 -3.79 -18.01 -16.13
N ILE A 213 -3.97 -17.13 -15.14
CA ILE A 213 -5.02 -16.10 -15.18
C ILE A 213 -4.70 -15.09 -16.31
N CYS A 214 -3.44 -14.68 -16.45
CA CYS A 214 -3.04 -13.78 -17.53
C CYS A 214 -3.25 -14.40 -18.92
N ASP A 215 -2.90 -15.67 -19.10
CA ASP A 215 -3.16 -16.39 -20.37
C ASP A 215 -4.66 -16.43 -20.69
N PHE A 216 -5.49 -16.76 -19.70
CA PHE A 216 -6.94 -16.80 -19.85
C PHE A 216 -7.54 -15.43 -20.25
N ILE A 217 -7.11 -14.34 -19.59
CA ILE A 217 -7.57 -12.98 -19.94
C ILE A 217 -7.08 -12.57 -21.33
N SER A 218 -5.86 -12.96 -21.70
CA SER A 218 -5.30 -12.68 -23.04
C SER A 218 -6.10 -13.36 -24.16
N GLU A 219 -6.53 -14.62 -23.94
CA GLU A 219 -7.40 -15.33 -24.88
C GLU A 219 -8.75 -14.61 -25.06
N ILE A 220 -9.37 -14.16 -23.96
CA ILE A 220 -10.62 -13.38 -24.01
C ILE A 220 -10.40 -12.08 -24.79
N ALA A 221 -9.32 -11.34 -24.48
CA ALA A 221 -9.01 -10.07 -25.12
C ALA A 221 -8.71 -10.24 -26.63
N ALA A 222 -8.10 -11.34 -27.04
CA ALA A 222 -7.86 -11.65 -28.44
C ALA A 222 -9.16 -11.88 -29.24
N GLU A 223 -10.20 -12.43 -28.59
CA GLU A 223 -11.49 -12.70 -29.24
C GLU A 223 -12.44 -11.49 -29.26
N VAL A 224 -12.55 -10.76 -28.15
CA VAL A 224 -13.58 -9.72 -27.98
C VAL A 224 -13.03 -8.33 -27.69
N GLY A 225 -11.70 -8.17 -27.65
CA GLY A 225 -11.04 -6.90 -27.38
C GLY A 225 -11.27 -5.86 -28.47
N LYS A 226 -11.34 -4.59 -28.06
CA LYS A 226 -11.46 -3.44 -28.96
C LYS A 226 -10.07 -2.88 -29.29
N PRO A 227 -9.86 -2.29 -30.49
CA PRO A 227 -8.66 -1.51 -30.78
C PRO A 227 -8.52 -0.37 -29.78
N LYS A 228 -7.29 -0.14 -29.30
CA LYS A 228 -7.02 0.93 -28.33
C LYS A 228 -7.15 2.30 -28.99
N PHE A 229 -7.78 3.27 -28.29
CA PHE A 229 -7.92 4.61 -28.82
C PHE A 229 -6.58 5.35 -28.83
N ALA A 230 -6.42 6.24 -29.81
CA ALA A 230 -5.31 7.19 -29.82
C ALA A 230 -5.61 8.34 -28.85
N TYR A 231 -4.60 8.78 -28.10
CA TYR A 231 -4.72 9.89 -27.15
C TYR A 231 -3.63 10.94 -27.41
N GLU A 232 -3.86 12.14 -26.92
CA GLU A 232 -2.88 13.21 -26.98
C GLU A 232 -1.79 12.95 -25.91
N SER A 233 -0.54 12.77 -26.39
CA SER A 233 0.61 12.60 -25.51
C SER A 233 0.97 13.91 -24.82
N CYS A 234 1.14 13.88 -23.50
CA CYS A 234 1.63 15.02 -22.73
C CYS A 234 3.15 15.08 -22.62
N GLU A 235 3.87 14.25 -23.37
CA GLU A 235 5.32 14.17 -23.27
C GLU A 235 6.00 15.51 -23.60
N VAL A 236 7.06 15.84 -22.84
CA VAL A 236 7.85 17.07 -23.05
C VAL A 236 8.53 16.99 -24.42
N PRO A 237 8.42 18.01 -25.29
CA PRO A 237 9.15 18.05 -26.55
C PRO A 237 10.65 17.89 -26.35
N HIS A 238 11.28 17.12 -27.23
CA HIS A 238 12.69 16.76 -27.11
C HIS A 238 13.63 17.97 -27.15
N ASP A 239 13.35 18.93 -28.04
CA ASP A 239 14.09 20.18 -28.17
C ASP A 239 14.02 21.03 -26.90
N LEU A 240 12.85 21.12 -26.28
CA LEU A 240 12.68 21.80 -25.01
C LEU A 240 13.47 21.12 -23.88
N TYR A 241 13.42 19.79 -23.82
CA TYR A 241 14.18 19.03 -22.81
C TYR A 241 15.69 19.24 -22.98
N GLU A 242 16.22 19.18 -24.21
CA GLU A 242 17.65 19.42 -24.48
C GLU A 242 18.09 20.84 -24.05
N ASP A 243 17.27 21.86 -24.31
CA ASP A 243 17.59 23.23 -23.91
C ASP A 243 17.58 23.39 -22.38
N VAL A 244 16.61 22.79 -21.69
CA VAL A 244 16.56 22.77 -20.22
C VAL A 244 17.80 22.04 -19.66
N GLU A 245 18.16 20.89 -20.22
CA GLU A 245 19.33 20.13 -19.77
C GLU A 245 20.64 20.92 -19.95
N LYS A 246 20.82 21.59 -21.08
CA LYS A 246 22.02 22.44 -21.33
C LYS A 246 22.17 23.57 -20.30
N ILE A 247 21.05 24.16 -19.86
CA ILE A 247 21.08 25.28 -18.90
C ILE A 247 21.22 24.78 -17.47
N ALA A 248 20.53 23.70 -17.09
CA ALA A 248 20.29 23.33 -15.70
C ALA A 248 21.09 22.14 -15.18
N LEU A 249 21.68 21.28 -16.03
CA LEU A 249 22.24 20.00 -15.60
C LEU A 249 23.34 20.15 -14.52
N ALA A 250 24.23 21.14 -14.68
CA ALA A 250 25.33 21.35 -13.74
C ALA A 250 24.80 21.80 -12.36
N ASP A 251 23.94 22.83 -12.36
CA ASP A 251 23.34 23.39 -11.16
C ASP A 251 22.39 22.36 -10.48
N MET A 252 21.67 21.54 -11.27
CA MET A 252 20.80 20.47 -10.76
C MET A 252 21.59 19.40 -9.99
N LYS A 253 22.77 19.01 -10.50
CA LYS A 253 23.64 18.06 -9.81
C LYS A 253 24.07 18.54 -8.43
N GLU A 254 24.30 19.84 -8.26
CA GLU A 254 24.62 20.43 -6.96
C GLU A 254 23.39 20.57 -6.07
N ALA A 255 22.27 20.99 -6.65
CA ALA A 255 21.03 21.23 -5.90
C ALA A 255 20.49 19.96 -5.22
N VAL A 256 20.50 18.82 -5.91
CA VAL A 256 19.97 17.54 -5.37
C VAL A 256 20.78 16.96 -4.24
N LEU A 257 22.06 17.35 -4.08
CA LEU A 257 22.96 16.85 -3.02
C LEU A 257 22.79 17.58 -1.67
N ALA A 258 21.91 18.58 -1.57
CA ALA A 258 21.60 19.18 -0.29
C ALA A 258 20.91 18.17 0.64
N THR A 259 21.52 17.89 1.79
CA THR A 259 21.04 16.88 2.74
C THR A 259 19.71 17.26 3.43
N ASP A 260 19.52 18.57 3.67
CA ASP A 260 18.27 19.11 4.19
C ASP A 260 17.23 19.26 3.07
N LYS A 261 16.04 18.67 3.29
CA LYS A 261 14.94 18.71 2.31
C LYS A 261 14.52 20.13 1.93
N THR A 262 14.39 21.02 2.91
CA THR A 262 13.91 22.39 2.69
C THR A 262 14.92 23.20 1.85
N VAL A 263 16.21 23.03 2.14
CA VAL A 263 17.28 23.67 1.38
C VAL A 263 17.33 23.15 -0.05
N ARG A 264 17.23 21.83 -0.23
CA ARG A 264 17.18 21.19 -1.55
C ARG A 264 16.01 21.68 -2.39
N ASP A 265 14.80 21.64 -1.84
CA ASP A 265 13.60 22.07 -2.52
C ASP A 265 13.71 23.54 -2.94
N SER A 266 14.19 24.42 -2.05
CA SER A 266 14.43 25.84 -2.36
C SER A 266 15.47 26.07 -3.47
N ASN A 267 16.54 25.27 -3.52
CA ASN A 267 17.55 25.35 -4.57
C ASN A 267 16.96 24.94 -5.94
N ILE A 268 16.15 23.88 -5.98
CA ILE A 268 15.50 23.39 -7.18
C ILE A 268 14.45 24.41 -7.69
N ASP A 269 13.68 25.00 -6.79
CA ASP A 269 12.69 26.03 -7.13
C ASP A 269 13.39 27.28 -7.74
N ALA A 270 14.48 27.74 -7.12
CA ALA A 270 15.27 28.87 -7.64
C ALA A 270 15.88 28.56 -9.02
N LEU A 271 16.39 27.34 -9.21
CA LEU A 271 16.91 26.89 -10.51
C LEU A 271 15.80 26.83 -11.56
N THR A 272 14.63 26.31 -11.20
CA THR A 272 13.46 26.25 -12.10
C THR A 272 13.01 27.64 -12.55
N ALA A 273 12.97 28.61 -11.63
CA ALA A 273 12.67 30.00 -11.96
C ALA A 273 13.69 30.60 -12.95
N LYS A 274 14.99 30.37 -12.72
CA LYS A 274 16.09 30.80 -13.61
C LYS A 274 15.94 30.22 -15.03
N VAL A 275 15.58 28.94 -15.14
CA VAL A 275 15.39 28.26 -16.43
C VAL A 275 14.18 28.82 -17.17
N LYS A 276 13.07 29.05 -16.47
CA LYS A 276 11.86 29.67 -17.05
C LYS A 276 12.17 31.07 -17.61
N GLU A 277 12.88 31.89 -16.87
CA GLU A 277 13.30 33.23 -17.33
C GLU A 277 14.20 33.13 -18.57
N ALA A 278 15.18 32.23 -18.58
CA ALA A 278 16.12 32.05 -19.69
C ALA A 278 15.47 31.55 -20.98
N LEU A 279 14.35 30.82 -20.89
CA LEU A 279 13.65 30.21 -22.01
C LEU A 279 12.37 30.96 -22.41
N ALA A 280 11.96 32.02 -21.69
CA ALA A 280 10.70 32.74 -21.92
C ALA A 280 10.56 33.27 -23.33
N ASP A 281 11.64 33.82 -23.91
CA ASP A 281 11.63 34.36 -25.28
C ASP A 281 11.57 33.29 -26.38
N LYS A 282 11.98 32.05 -26.07
CA LYS A 282 12.04 30.95 -27.03
C LYS A 282 10.79 30.06 -27.00
N TYR A 283 10.16 29.93 -25.85
CA TYR A 283 9.02 29.05 -25.62
C TYR A 283 7.91 29.83 -24.90
N GLU A 284 7.07 30.53 -25.69
CA GLU A 284 5.92 31.25 -25.16
C GLU A 284 4.89 30.29 -24.54
N ASP A 285 4.31 30.66 -23.39
CA ASP A 285 3.27 29.90 -22.66
C ASP A 285 3.66 28.45 -22.29
N CYS A 286 4.97 28.16 -22.18
CA CYS A 286 5.49 26.81 -21.90
C CYS A 286 5.91 26.56 -20.45
N ASP A 287 5.56 27.39 -19.50
CA ASP A 287 5.96 27.34 -18.09
C ASP A 287 5.70 25.96 -17.44
N ALA A 288 4.55 25.35 -17.73
CA ALA A 288 4.19 24.05 -17.23
C ALA A 288 5.08 22.94 -17.82
N LYS A 289 5.35 22.99 -19.14
CA LYS A 289 6.24 22.03 -19.82
C LYS A 289 7.70 22.19 -19.41
N ILE A 290 8.16 23.42 -19.13
CA ILE A 290 9.50 23.66 -18.56
C ILE A 290 9.58 23.03 -17.15
N GLY A 291 8.56 23.20 -16.32
CA GLY A 291 8.49 22.56 -15.00
C GLY A 291 8.55 21.03 -15.10
N GLU A 292 7.86 20.43 -16.05
CA GLU A 292 7.90 19.00 -16.31
C GLU A 292 9.27 18.53 -16.83
N ALA A 293 9.91 19.32 -17.69
CA ALA A 293 11.28 19.06 -18.14
C ALA A 293 12.28 19.11 -16.99
N MET A 294 12.17 20.09 -16.09
CA MET A 294 12.98 20.19 -14.87
C MET A 294 12.79 18.99 -13.95
N TYR A 295 11.55 18.54 -13.75
CA TYR A 295 11.25 17.32 -12.99
C TYR A 295 11.87 16.06 -13.63
N LYS A 296 11.81 15.93 -14.97
CA LYS A 296 12.49 14.83 -15.69
C LYS A 296 14.01 14.89 -15.53
N LEU A 297 14.59 16.09 -15.57
CA LEU A 297 16.03 16.29 -15.37
C LEU A 297 16.45 15.93 -13.95
N GLU A 298 15.74 16.41 -12.94
CA GLU A 298 15.96 16.05 -11.53
C GLU A 298 15.93 14.54 -11.33
N LYS A 299 14.88 13.89 -11.85
CA LYS A 299 14.74 12.43 -11.82
C LYS A 299 15.95 11.73 -12.45
N SER A 300 16.39 12.19 -13.62
CA SER A 300 17.55 11.62 -14.32
C SER A 300 18.82 11.74 -13.49
N VAL A 301 19.06 12.90 -12.87
CA VAL A 301 20.24 13.16 -12.04
C VAL A 301 20.24 12.26 -10.81
N VAL A 302 19.13 12.19 -10.06
CA VAL A 302 19.03 11.34 -8.85
C VAL A 302 19.22 9.86 -9.18
N ARG A 303 18.58 9.38 -10.27
CA ARG A 303 18.73 7.98 -10.70
C ARG A 303 20.16 7.64 -11.14
N ASN A 304 20.83 8.54 -11.82
CA ASN A 304 22.24 8.36 -12.21
C ASN A 304 23.18 8.30 -11.01
N TYR A 305 22.96 9.11 -9.95
CA TYR A 305 23.73 8.98 -8.71
C TYR A 305 23.57 7.60 -8.08
N LEU A 306 22.35 7.10 -8.00
CA LEU A 306 22.07 5.78 -7.44
C LEU A 306 22.65 4.65 -8.33
N LEU A 307 22.29 4.62 -9.62
CA LEU A 307 22.56 3.49 -10.50
C LEU A 307 24.03 3.42 -10.95
N LYS A 308 24.66 4.58 -11.30
CA LYS A 308 26.00 4.63 -11.87
C LYS A 308 27.09 4.92 -10.87
N GLU A 309 26.80 5.79 -9.90
CA GLU A 309 27.80 6.20 -8.92
C GLU A 309 27.69 5.45 -7.58
N HIS A 310 26.62 4.66 -7.41
CA HIS A 310 26.27 3.97 -6.16
C HIS A 310 26.26 4.91 -4.94
N LYS A 311 25.84 6.16 -5.16
CA LYS A 311 25.76 7.21 -4.16
C LYS A 311 24.32 7.64 -3.94
N ARG A 312 23.98 7.93 -2.71
CA ARG A 312 22.71 8.52 -2.34
C ARG A 312 22.84 10.03 -2.24
N VAL A 313 21.75 10.75 -2.50
CA VAL A 313 21.73 12.23 -2.51
C VAL A 313 22.09 12.86 -1.15
N ASP A 314 21.90 12.13 -0.06
CA ASP A 314 22.28 12.56 1.30
C ASP A 314 23.63 12.00 1.78
N GLY A 315 24.39 11.37 0.90
CA GLY A 315 25.73 10.84 1.16
C GLY A 315 25.78 9.49 1.87
N ARG A 316 24.62 8.89 2.23
CA ARG A 316 24.59 7.55 2.85
C ARG A 316 25.03 6.46 1.87
N GLY A 317 25.54 5.36 2.43
CA GLY A 317 25.70 4.10 1.73
C GLY A 317 24.34 3.45 1.44
N LEU A 318 24.32 2.46 0.54
CA LEU A 318 23.09 1.81 0.07
C LEU A 318 22.33 1.07 1.18
N GLU A 319 23.04 0.56 2.18
CA GLU A 319 22.46 -0.19 3.31
C GLU A 319 22.42 0.63 4.61
N GLU A 320 22.71 1.91 4.53
CA GLU A 320 22.75 2.78 5.70
C GLU A 320 21.37 3.39 6.01
N ILE A 321 20.96 3.27 7.27
CA ILE A 321 19.71 3.87 7.77
C ILE A 321 20.01 5.30 8.25
N ARG A 322 19.07 6.23 8.02
CA ARG A 322 19.12 7.59 8.57
C ARG A 322 19.25 7.56 10.10
N PRO A 323 19.77 8.61 10.73
CA PRO A 323 19.88 8.68 12.20
C PRO A 323 18.55 8.34 12.89
N LEU A 324 18.60 7.45 13.86
CA LEU A 324 17.44 6.88 14.55
C LEU A 324 17.39 7.39 16.00
N SER A 325 16.18 7.64 16.50
CA SER A 325 15.92 7.83 17.93
C SER A 325 14.51 7.36 18.31
N ALA A 326 14.35 6.99 19.58
CA ALA A 326 13.08 6.59 20.16
C ALA A 326 12.93 7.16 21.57
N GLU A 327 11.70 7.53 21.92
CA GLU A 327 11.34 8.01 23.26
C GLU A 327 9.94 7.45 23.62
N VAL A 328 9.72 7.19 24.92
CA VAL A 328 8.43 6.76 25.45
C VAL A 328 7.94 7.72 26.54
N ASP A 329 6.65 7.64 26.86
CA ASP A 329 6.02 8.41 27.96
C ASP A 329 6.07 9.95 27.80
N ILE A 330 6.12 10.45 26.57
CA ILE A 330 6.16 11.88 26.28
C ILE A 330 4.87 12.58 26.74
N LEU A 331 3.74 11.89 26.66
CA LEU A 331 2.43 12.44 26.99
C LEU A 331 1.95 11.92 28.36
N PRO A 332 1.87 12.79 29.38
CA PRO A 332 1.72 12.34 30.78
C PRO A 332 0.35 11.74 31.13
N ARG A 333 -0.69 11.97 30.32
CA ARG A 333 -2.06 11.51 30.63
C ARG A 333 -2.57 10.40 29.72
N THR A 334 -1.83 10.03 28.69
CA THR A 334 -2.16 8.92 27.80
C THR A 334 -1.87 7.58 28.47
N HIS A 335 -2.41 6.49 27.93
CA HIS A 335 -2.17 5.16 28.50
C HIS A 335 -0.80 4.62 28.08
N GLY A 336 -0.27 5.04 26.95
CA GLY A 336 1.10 4.84 26.48
C GLY A 336 1.39 5.74 25.29
N SER A 337 2.62 6.17 25.14
CA SER A 337 3.05 6.95 23.97
C SER A 337 4.47 6.59 23.57
N GLY A 338 4.73 6.58 22.26
CA GLY A 338 6.04 6.33 21.68
C GLY A 338 6.32 7.31 20.55
N LEU A 339 7.44 8.00 20.63
CA LEU A 339 7.97 8.85 19.56
C LEU A 339 9.08 8.09 18.87
N PHE A 340 8.95 7.89 17.57
CA PHE A 340 9.98 7.30 16.72
C PHE A 340 10.44 8.31 15.68
N ARG A 341 11.75 8.44 15.52
CA ARG A 341 12.36 9.33 14.54
C ARG A 341 13.38 8.57 13.70
N ARG A 342 13.37 8.85 12.40
CA ARG A 342 14.34 8.38 11.41
C ARG A 342 14.69 9.54 10.46
N GLY A 343 15.81 10.21 10.73
CA GLY A 343 16.17 11.45 10.03
C GLY A 343 15.08 12.51 10.15
N GLN A 344 14.59 12.98 9.00
CA GLN A 344 13.47 13.94 8.90
C GLN A 344 12.10 13.24 8.79
N THR A 345 11.95 12.05 9.32
CA THR A 345 10.65 11.37 9.51
C THR A 345 10.42 11.16 10.99
N GLN A 346 9.30 11.66 11.52
CA GLN A 346 8.96 11.61 12.93
C GLN A 346 7.49 11.23 13.11
N VAL A 347 7.22 10.22 13.93
CA VAL A 347 5.87 9.72 14.22
C VAL A 347 5.70 9.57 15.72
N LEU A 348 4.64 10.17 16.25
CA LEU A 348 4.19 10.01 17.63
C LEU A 348 2.97 9.08 17.64
N THR A 349 3.11 7.92 18.26
CA THR A 349 2.00 6.97 18.42
C THR A 349 1.50 6.96 19.84
N ILE A 350 0.18 7.01 19.99
CA ILE A 350 -0.53 7.00 21.27
C ILE A 350 -1.37 5.72 21.37
N ALA A 351 -1.23 5.00 22.48
CA ALA A 351 -2.05 3.85 22.80
C ALA A 351 -3.12 4.20 23.82
N THR A 352 -4.35 3.77 23.55
CA THR A 352 -5.49 3.87 24.45
C THR A 352 -6.06 2.48 24.70
N LEU A 353 -6.27 2.14 25.96
CA LEU A 353 -6.87 0.90 26.43
C LEU A 353 -8.30 1.18 26.87
N GLY A 354 -9.26 0.40 26.41
CA GLY A 354 -10.66 0.50 26.76
C GLY A 354 -11.25 -0.85 27.19
N PRO A 355 -12.43 -0.88 27.81
CA PRO A 355 -13.15 -2.11 28.06
C PRO A 355 -13.62 -2.76 26.77
N MET A 356 -13.95 -4.06 26.81
CA MET A 356 -14.40 -4.82 25.65
C MET A 356 -15.71 -4.29 25.03
N SER A 357 -16.48 -3.48 25.75
CA SER A 357 -17.65 -2.78 25.18
C SER A 357 -17.29 -1.69 24.17
N GLU A 358 -16.03 -1.29 24.07
CA GLU A 358 -15.54 -0.25 23.15
C GLU A 358 -14.86 -0.82 21.88
N ILE A 359 -15.01 -2.13 21.64
CA ILE A 359 -14.56 -2.73 20.36
C ILE A 359 -15.32 -2.12 19.20
N GLN A 360 -14.66 -2.03 18.05
CA GLN A 360 -15.29 -1.56 16.83
C GLN A 360 -16.27 -2.61 16.29
N MET A 361 -17.50 -2.20 16.01
CA MET A 361 -18.48 -3.02 15.27
C MET A 361 -18.26 -2.83 13.77
N LEU A 362 -18.24 -3.94 13.04
CA LEU A 362 -18.07 -3.97 11.59
C LEU A 362 -19.41 -4.35 10.93
N ASP A 363 -19.87 -3.51 10.01
CA ASP A 363 -21.11 -3.75 9.24
C ASP A 363 -20.71 -3.88 7.75
N GLY A 364 -20.18 -5.04 7.39
CA GLY A 364 -19.63 -5.33 6.07
C GLY A 364 -20.21 -6.62 5.46
N ILE A 365 -19.61 -7.02 4.36
CA ILE A 365 -19.96 -8.25 3.61
C ILE A 365 -19.20 -9.48 4.10
N ASP A 366 -18.25 -9.30 5.02
CA ASP A 366 -17.49 -10.39 5.63
C ASP A 366 -18.23 -11.04 6.80
N THR A 367 -17.66 -12.15 7.27
CA THR A 367 -18.13 -12.85 8.47
C THR A 367 -17.66 -12.19 9.78
N GLU A 368 -16.57 -11.42 9.74
CA GLU A 368 -16.09 -10.64 10.88
C GLU A 368 -17.03 -9.46 11.16
N ASP A 369 -17.52 -9.37 12.37
CA ASP A 369 -18.46 -8.34 12.83
C ASP A 369 -17.86 -7.39 13.89
N THR A 370 -16.66 -7.67 14.38
CA THR A 370 -15.99 -6.88 15.41
C THR A 370 -14.48 -6.79 15.19
N LYS A 371 -13.89 -5.70 15.68
CA LYS A 371 -12.45 -5.49 15.70
C LYS A 371 -12.00 -4.94 17.06
N ARG A 372 -11.18 -5.72 17.78
CA ARG A 372 -10.68 -5.38 19.12
C ARG A 372 -9.45 -4.48 19.09
N TYR A 373 -8.57 -4.68 18.12
CA TYR A 373 -7.36 -3.88 17.90
C TYR A 373 -7.56 -2.97 16.69
N MET A 374 -7.38 -1.66 16.90
CA MET A 374 -7.57 -0.62 15.89
C MET A 374 -6.32 0.25 15.80
N HIS A 375 -5.89 0.57 14.59
CA HIS A 375 -4.80 1.51 14.36
C HIS A 375 -5.22 2.60 13.38
N HIS A 376 -5.17 3.86 13.81
CA HIS A 376 -5.44 5.03 12.99
C HIS A 376 -4.15 5.82 12.72
N TYR A 377 -4.06 6.41 11.54
CA TYR A 377 -2.89 7.14 11.07
C TYR A 377 -3.33 8.51 10.55
N ASN A 378 -2.72 9.57 11.05
CA ASN A 378 -2.98 10.94 10.66
C ASN A 378 -1.75 11.56 10.01
N PHE A 379 -1.95 12.22 8.86
CA PHE A 379 -0.91 12.88 8.09
C PHE A 379 -1.26 14.36 7.87
N PRO A 380 -1.07 15.21 8.88
CA PRO A 380 -1.40 16.63 8.79
C PRO A 380 -0.43 17.37 7.84
N SER A 381 -0.92 18.43 7.20
CA SER A 381 -0.17 19.17 6.18
C SER A 381 1.15 19.78 6.69
N TYR A 382 1.22 20.15 7.96
CA TYR A 382 2.46 20.65 8.57
C TYR A 382 3.59 19.62 8.58
N SER A 383 3.28 18.33 8.50
CA SER A 383 4.30 17.26 8.48
C SER A 383 5.21 17.31 7.24
N VAL A 384 4.74 17.94 6.17
CA VAL A 384 5.48 18.20 4.92
C VAL A 384 5.71 19.69 4.66
N GLY A 385 5.36 20.58 5.61
CA GLY A 385 5.55 22.03 5.50
C GLY A 385 4.51 22.72 4.61
N GLU A 386 3.37 22.09 4.32
CA GLU A 386 2.32 22.66 3.48
C GLU A 386 1.26 23.41 4.31
N ALA A 387 0.83 24.57 3.81
CA ALA A 387 -0.30 25.33 4.35
C ALA A 387 -1.62 24.87 3.69
N ARG A 388 -2.22 23.79 4.22
CA ARG A 388 -3.47 23.22 3.70
C ARG A 388 -4.45 22.94 4.84
N THR A 389 -5.74 23.21 4.60
CA THR A 389 -6.80 22.89 5.58
C THR A 389 -6.90 21.38 5.81
N SER A 390 -7.10 21.01 7.08
CA SER A 390 -7.33 19.60 7.45
C SER A 390 -8.70 19.15 6.94
N ARG A 391 -8.71 18.03 6.24
CA ARG A 391 -9.95 17.38 5.77
C ARG A 391 -9.88 15.94 6.21
N GLY A 392 -10.48 15.38 7.09
CA GLY A 392 -10.44 13.99 7.54
C GLY A 392 -9.51 13.02 6.76
N PRO A 393 -9.29 11.80 7.20
CA PRO A 393 -8.30 10.90 6.62
C PRO A 393 -8.64 10.54 5.16
N GLY A 394 -7.67 10.65 4.27
CA GLY A 394 -7.77 10.21 2.88
C GLY A 394 -7.46 8.72 2.72
N ARG A 395 -7.65 8.19 1.50
CA ARG A 395 -7.39 6.77 1.17
C ARG A 395 -5.95 6.33 1.50
N ARG A 396 -4.96 7.24 1.39
CA ARG A 396 -3.54 6.95 1.71
C ARG A 396 -3.36 6.77 3.22
N GLU A 397 -3.97 7.63 4.02
CA GLU A 397 -3.89 7.56 5.49
C GLU A 397 -4.55 6.28 6.03
N ILE A 398 -5.70 5.89 5.48
CA ILE A 398 -6.36 4.62 5.79
C ILE A 398 -5.45 3.44 5.46
N GLY A 399 -4.82 3.45 4.28
CA GLY A 399 -3.88 2.38 3.88
C GLY A 399 -2.64 2.28 4.75
N HIS A 400 -2.08 3.42 5.21
CA HIS A 400 -0.94 3.43 6.11
C HIS A 400 -1.31 2.97 7.53
N GLY A 401 -2.49 3.33 8.01
CA GLY A 401 -3.04 2.84 9.29
C GLY A 401 -3.21 1.32 9.28
N ALA A 402 -3.85 0.80 8.24
CA ALA A 402 -4.07 -0.64 8.07
C ALA A 402 -2.76 -1.44 7.95
N LEU A 403 -1.70 -0.87 7.33
CA LEU A 403 -0.39 -1.52 7.29
C LEU A 403 0.22 -1.66 8.70
N ALA A 404 0.18 -0.61 9.50
CA ALA A 404 0.70 -0.64 10.86
C ALA A 404 -0.16 -1.54 11.78
N GLU A 405 -1.49 -1.54 11.61
CA GLU A 405 -2.39 -2.45 12.31
C GLU A 405 -2.00 -3.91 12.04
N ARG A 406 -1.94 -4.28 10.77
CA ARG A 406 -1.57 -5.63 10.32
C ARG A 406 -0.18 -6.07 10.79
N ALA A 407 0.76 -5.12 10.87
CA ALA A 407 2.12 -5.37 11.32
C ALA A 407 2.21 -5.77 12.80
N LEU A 408 1.37 -5.19 13.65
CA LEU A 408 1.38 -5.41 15.10
C LEU A 408 0.40 -6.52 15.55
N GLU A 409 -0.67 -6.76 14.80
CA GLU A 409 -1.73 -7.71 15.13
C GLU A 409 -1.21 -9.09 15.58
N PRO A 410 -0.20 -9.73 14.92
CA PRO A 410 0.29 -11.04 15.31
C PRO A 410 0.98 -11.09 16.68
N VAL A 411 1.40 -9.95 17.21
CA VAL A 411 2.08 -9.85 18.51
C VAL A 411 1.17 -9.32 19.61
N ILE A 412 -0.05 -8.89 19.29
CA ILE A 412 -1.05 -8.49 20.28
C ILE A 412 -1.48 -9.72 21.08
N PRO A 413 -1.54 -9.63 22.44
CA PRO A 413 -2.02 -10.73 23.27
C PRO A 413 -3.49 -11.05 23.00
N SER A 414 -3.90 -12.28 23.25
CA SER A 414 -5.29 -12.70 23.12
C SER A 414 -6.20 -11.95 24.10
N GLU A 415 -7.51 -12.00 23.86
CA GLU A 415 -8.51 -11.42 24.79
C GLU A 415 -8.44 -12.07 26.17
N GLU A 416 -8.16 -13.36 26.25
CA GLU A 416 -8.04 -14.08 27.50
C GLU A 416 -6.81 -13.63 28.32
N GLU A 417 -5.71 -13.30 27.65
CA GLU A 417 -4.48 -12.83 28.28
C GLU A 417 -4.54 -11.36 28.67
N PHE A 418 -5.21 -10.54 27.84
CA PHE A 418 -5.27 -9.08 28.01
C PHE A 418 -6.62 -8.55 27.53
N PRO A 419 -7.67 -8.53 28.39
CA PRO A 419 -9.07 -8.26 28.03
C PRO A 419 -9.38 -6.77 27.82
N TYR A 420 -8.65 -6.11 26.90
CA TYR A 420 -8.85 -4.70 26.55
C TYR A 420 -9.12 -4.55 25.06
N ALA A 421 -10.00 -3.64 24.73
CA ALA A 421 -10.02 -3.00 23.42
C ALA A 421 -8.79 -2.10 23.30
N LEU A 422 -8.10 -2.18 22.17
CA LEU A 422 -6.85 -1.46 21.92
C LEU A 422 -7.03 -0.49 20.76
N ARG A 423 -6.78 0.80 20.99
CA ARG A 423 -6.77 1.80 19.92
C ARG A 423 -5.43 2.52 19.89
N LEU A 424 -4.72 2.43 18.78
CA LEU A 424 -3.52 3.19 18.52
C LEU A 424 -3.82 4.31 17.52
N VAL A 425 -3.18 5.46 17.75
CA VAL A 425 -3.23 6.60 16.81
C VAL A 425 -1.82 7.07 16.56
N SER A 426 -1.38 7.02 15.32
CA SER A 426 -0.09 7.54 14.88
C SER A 426 -0.27 8.93 14.26
N GLU A 427 0.34 9.94 14.88
CA GLU A 427 0.40 11.31 14.40
C GLU A 427 1.75 11.52 13.69
N VAL A 428 1.73 11.80 12.40
CA VAL A 428 2.94 12.14 11.66
C VAL A 428 3.31 13.59 11.93
N LEU A 429 4.43 13.80 12.61
CA LEU A 429 4.89 15.15 12.97
C LEU A 429 5.83 15.73 11.90
N MET A 430 6.58 14.86 11.22
CA MET A 430 7.47 15.25 10.12
C MET A 430 7.64 14.07 9.15
N SER A 431 7.64 14.34 7.84
CA SER A 431 7.70 13.31 6.79
C SER A 431 8.74 13.61 5.72
N ASN A 432 9.69 12.70 5.59
CA ASN A 432 10.63 12.62 4.47
C ASN A 432 10.83 11.14 4.05
N GLY A 433 9.74 10.48 3.64
CA GLY A 433 9.72 9.10 3.18
C GLY A 433 9.51 8.06 4.30
N SER A 434 8.80 7.00 3.93
CA SER A 434 8.54 5.78 4.73
C SER A 434 7.91 6.03 6.12
N THR A 435 6.95 6.95 6.20
CA THR A 435 6.26 7.32 7.45
C THR A 435 5.41 6.20 8.03
N SER A 436 4.81 5.34 7.19
CA SER A 436 4.05 4.17 7.65
C SER A 436 4.92 3.20 8.44
N GLN A 437 6.18 3.02 8.05
CA GLN A 437 7.11 2.17 8.81
C GLN A 437 7.57 2.86 10.11
N GLY A 438 7.62 4.18 10.13
CA GLY A 438 7.78 4.95 11.36
C GLY A 438 6.62 4.74 12.34
N SER A 439 5.38 4.63 11.83
CA SER A 439 4.21 4.33 12.68
C SER A 439 4.23 2.90 13.24
N VAL A 440 4.76 1.91 12.50
CA VAL A 440 4.98 0.55 13.03
C VAL A 440 5.92 0.57 14.23
N CYS A 441 7.07 1.25 14.11
CA CYS A 441 8.05 1.35 15.21
C CYS A 441 7.48 2.14 16.41
N GLY A 442 6.79 3.27 16.15
CA GLY A 442 6.11 4.05 17.17
C GLY A 442 5.01 3.28 17.89
N SER A 443 4.30 2.41 17.18
CA SER A 443 3.26 1.54 17.75
C SER A 443 3.83 0.50 18.72
N THR A 444 4.95 -0.13 18.36
CA THR A 444 5.67 -1.03 19.27
C THR A 444 6.03 -0.31 20.56
N LEU A 445 6.62 0.88 20.48
CA LEU A 445 6.99 1.69 21.65
C LEU A 445 5.76 2.04 22.50
N ALA A 446 4.68 2.50 21.87
CA ALA A 446 3.45 2.91 22.55
C ALA A 446 2.77 1.73 23.27
N LEU A 447 2.71 0.55 22.63
CA LEU A 447 2.14 -0.66 23.24
C LEU A 447 2.96 -1.13 24.44
N MET A 448 4.28 -1.17 24.31
CA MET A 448 5.17 -1.56 25.42
C MET A 448 5.08 -0.57 26.58
N ALA A 449 5.03 0.75 26.27
CA ALA A 449 4.85 1.80 27.29
C ALA A 449 3.48 1.75 27.97
N ALA A 450 2.44 1.30 27.24
CA ALA A 450 1.11 1.11 27.81
C ALA A 450 0.97 -0.13 28.72
N GLY A 451 1.98 -0.98 28.77
CA GLY A 451 1.94 -2.24 29.51
C GLY A 451 1.17 -3.34 28.79
N VAL A 452 1.00 -3.25 27.49
CA VAL A 452 0.44 -4.34 26.68
C VAL A 452 1.50 -5.43 26.52
N PRO A 453 1.27 -6.66 26.97
CA PRO A 453 2.26 -7.73 26.92
C PRO A 453 2.36 -8.32 25.50
N ILE A 454 2.86 -7.51 24.55
CA ILE A 454 3.10 -7.99 23.19
C ILE A 454 4.13 -9.12 23.19
N LYS A 455 3.99 -10.10 22.29
CA LYS A 455 4.87 -11.28 22.22
C LYS A 455 6.33 -10.90 22.03
N ARG A 456 6.61 -9.91 21.20
CA ARG A 456 7.93 -9.35 20.93
C ARG A 456 7.84 -8.04 20.14
N PRO A 457 8.91 -7.22 20.09
CA PRO A 457 8.94 -5.99 19.33
C PRO A 457 8.79 -6.23 17.82
N VAL A 458 8.08 -5.33 17.15
CA VAL A 458 7.97 -5.25 15.70
C VAL A 458 8.66 -3.98 15.23
N ALA A 459 9.46 -4.07 14.19
CA ALA A 459 9.97 -2.91 13.47
C ALA A 459 9.63 -2.99 11.99
N GLY A 460 9.57 -1.84 11.34
CA GLY A 460 9.32 -1.74 9.93
C GLY A 460 10.32 -0.82 9.24
N ILE A 461 10.70 -1.19 8.02
CA ILE A 461 11.59 -0.41 7.16
C ILE A 461 11.24 -0.65 5.68
N SER A 462 11.72 0.22 4.81
CA SER A 462 11.53 0.09 3.35
C SER A 462 12.85 -0.15 2.62
N ALA A 463 12.74 -0.87 1.51
CA ALA A 463 13.79 -0.99 0.49
C ALA A 463 13.33 -0.32 -0.80
N GLY A 464 14.25 0.39 -1.46
CA GLY A 464 14.06 1.05 -2.74
C GLY A 464 14.72 0.27 -3.88
N LEU A 465 14.36 0.67 -5.10
CA LEU A 465 14.87 0.11 -6.34
C LEU A 465 15.08 1.24 -7.35
N VAL A 466 16.17 1.19 -8.07
CA VAL A 466 16.35 1.93 -9.32
C VAL A 466 16.84 0.95 -10.37
N THR A 467 16.14 0.88 -11.51
CA THR A 467 16.47 0.01 -12.66
C THR A 467 16.98 0.84 -13.81
N ASN A 468 17.86 0.27 -14.63
CA ASN A 468 18.21 0.87 -15.90
C ASN A 468 17.02 0.76 -16.86
N PRO A 469 16.54 1.88 -17.45
CA PRO A 469 15.39 1.86 -18.36
C PRO A 469 15.58 0.98 -19.61
N GLU A 470 16.83 0.75 -20.01
CA GLU A 470 17.19 -0.03 -21.21
C GLU A 470 17.48 -1.52 -20.90
N ASP A 471 17.77 -1.84 -19.64
CA ASP A 471 18.11 -3.20 -19.20
C ASP A 471 17.62 -3.46 -17.76
N ASP A 472 16.53 -4.14 -17.63
CA ASP A 472 15.91 -4.50 -16.33
C ASP A 472 16.82 -5.39 -15.44
N SER A 473 17.88 -6.00 -15.99
CA SER A 473 18.85 -6.77 -15.21
C SER A 473 19.92 -5.91 -14.54
N ASP A 474 20.07 -4.68 -15.00
CA ASP A 474 20.94 -3.66 -14.41
C ASP A 474 20.11 -2.81 -13.43
N PHE A 475 20.20 -3.13 -12.15
CA PHE A 475 19.45 -2.47 -11.11
C PHE A 475 20.22 -2.38 -9.80
N ILE A 476 19.79 -1.48 -8.94
CA ILE A 476 20.30 -1.30 -7.59
C ILE A 476 19.16 -1.27 -6.58
N THR A 477 19.35 -1.98 -5.47
CA THR A 477 18.47 -1.93 -4.30
C THR A 477 19.15 -1.20 -3.16
N PHE A 478 18.38 -0.48 -2.33
CA PHE A 478 18.91 0.26 -1.20
C PHE A 478 17.90 0.32 -0.06
N MET A 479 18.39 0.50 1.17
CA MET A 479 17.58 0.48 2.40
C MET A 479 17.22 1.88 2.86
N ASP A 480 16.07 2.03 3.54
CA ASP A 480 15.58 3.28 4.14
C ASP A 480 15.42 4.42 3.13
N ILE A 481 14.38 4.32 2.31
CA ILE A 481 14.03 5.29 1.27
C ILE A 481 13.67 6.64 1.91
N GLN A 482 14.28 7.73 1.44
CA GLN A 482 13.81 9.08 1.71
C GLN A 482 12.88 9.62 0.61
N GLY A 483 12.24 10.78 0.85
CA GLY A 483 11.19 11.31 -0.03
C GLY A 483 11.58 11.41 -1.50
N ILE A 484 12.74 12.01 -1.82
CA ILE A 484 13.21 12.15 -3.21
C ILE A 484 13.48 10.80 -3.88
N GLU A 485 13.96 9.81 -3.12
CA GLU A 485 14.20 8.45 -3.59
C GLU A 485 12.88 7.68 -3.78
N ASP A 486 11.86 7.95 -2.96
CA ASP A 486 10.50 7.47 -3.20
C ASP A 486 9.91 8.08 -4.48
N PHE A 487 10.08 9.39 -4.71
CA PHE A 487 9.56 10.05 -5.91
C PHE A 487 10.17 9.53 -7.21
N PHE A 488 11.49 9.35 -7.25
CA PHE A 488 12.23 9.03 -8.48
C PHE A 488 12.65 7.58 -8.61
N GLY A 489 12.55 6.79 -7.53
CA GLY A 489 12.78 5.36 -7.55
C GLY A 489 11.64 4.57 -8.20
N ASP A 490 11.85 3.29 -8.37
CA ASP A 490 10.96 2.37 -9.05
C ASP A 490 10.11 1.53 -8.11
N MET A 491 10.50 1.44 -6.83
CA MET A 491 9.86 0.59 -5.83
C MET A 491 9.95 1.21 -4.44
N ASP A 492 8.88 1.09 -3.69
CA ASP A 492 8.82 1.27 -2.24
C ASP A 492 8.34 -0.06 -1.61
N PHE A 493 9.30 -0.88 -1.19
CA PHE A 493 9.09 -2.22 -0.64
C PHE A 493 9.13 -2.16 0.89
N LYS A 494 7.97 -2.13 1.51
CA LYS A 494 7.81 -2.01 2.96
C LYS A 494 7.64 -3.38 3.59
N VAL A 495 8.49 -3.69 4.58
CA VAL A 495 8.38 -4.91 5.38
C VAL A 495 8.42 -4.59 6.85
N ALA A 496 7.44 -5.09 7.57
CA ALA A 496 7.43 -5.10 9.03
C ALA A 496 7.55 -6.54 9.55
N GLY A 497 8.15 -6.69 10.71
CA GLY A 497 8.30 -8.00 11.33
C GLY A 497 9.07 -7.94 12.65
N THR A 498 9.13 -9.11 13.28
CA THR A 498 9.87 -9.37 14.49
C THR A 498 11.24 -10.00 14.17
N GLU A 499 11.98 -10.40 15.19
CA GLU A 499 13.18 -11.23 15.03
C GLU A 499 12.90 -12.61 14.41
N LYS A 500 11.66 -13.11 14.53
CA LYS A 500 11.27 -14.44 14.05
C LYS A 500 10.87 -14.45 12.58
N GLY A 501 10.20 -13.40 12.11
CA GLY A 501 9.72 -13.36 10.75
C GLY A 501 8.87 -12.14 10.42
N ILE A 502 8.31 -12.16 9.24
CA ILE A 502 7.50 -11.09 8.65
C ILE A 502 6.12 -11.08 9.30
N THR A 503 5.62 -9.86 9.60
CA THR A 503 4.24 -9.64 10.05
C THR A 503 3.41 -8.85 9.04
N ALA A 504 4.03 -7.97 8.25
CA ALA A 504 3.32 -7.27 7.17
C ALA A 504 4.25 -6.90 6.01
N ILE A 505 3.68 -6.89 4.80
CA ILE A 505 4.34 -6.41 3.58
C ILE A 505 3.39 -5.48 2.85
N GLN A 506 3.93 -4.41 2.27
CA GLN A 506 3.25 -3.60 1.27
C GLN A 506 4.25 -3.13 0.22
N VAL A 507 3.96 -3.40 -1.04
CA VAL A 507 4.82 -3.03 -2.17
C VAL A 507 4.08 -2.07 -3.08
N ASP A 508 4.68 -0.92 -3.33
CA ASP A 508 4.28 0.06 -4.33
C ASP A 508 5.36 0.15 -5.41
N ILE A 509 4.99 0.05 -6.68
CA ILE A 509 5.95 0.09 -7.81
C ILE A 509 5.55 1.13 -8.85
N LYS A 510 6.55 1.63 -9.58
CA LYS A 510 6.40 2.58 -10.70
C LYS A 510 6.93 2.02 -12.03
N VAL A 511 7.33 0.75 -12.01
CA VAL A 511 7.77 -0.04 -13.16
C VAL A 511 6.76 -1.15 -13.45
N THR A 512 6.90 -1.82 -14.57
CA THR A 512 5.94 -2.84 -15.02
C THR A 512 5.94 -4.14 -14.21
N GLY A 513 6.79 -4.24 -13.19
CA GLY A 513 6.85 -5.35 -12.24
C GLY A 513 8.27 -5.64 -11.74
N LEU A 514 8.36 -6.51 -10.74
CA LEU A 514 9.58 -6.90 -10.05
C LEU A 514 9.97 -8.33 -10.41
N SER A 515 11.27 -8.57 -10.59
CA SER A 515 11.84 -9.92 -10.67
C SER A 515 11.94 -10.57 -9.28
N TYR A 516 12.05 -11.89 -9.22
CA TYR A 516 12.24 -12.61 -7.95
C TYR A 516 13.54 -12.23 -7.25
N GLU A 517 14.58 -11.88 -8.02
CA GLU A 517 15.85 -11.44 -7.48
C GLU A 517 15.73 -10.10 -6.74
N VAL A 518 15.02 -9.13 -7.30
CA VAL A 518 14.72 -7.86 -6.63
C VAL A 518 13.96 -8.09 -5.32
N ILE A 519 12.94 -8.97 -5.34
CA ILE A 519 12.14 -9.29 -4.15
C ILE A 519 13.02 -9.94 -3.07
N ARG A 520 13.91 -10.86 -3.45
CA ARG A 520 14.86 -11.51 -2.53
C ARG A 520 15.78 -10.49 -1.86
N GLN A 521 16.41 -9.61 -2.67
CA GLN A 521 17.29 -8.56 -2.13
C GLN A 521 16.53 -7.58 -1.22
N ALA A 522 15.28 -7.24 -1.55
CA ALA A 522 14.45 -6.39 -0.70
C ALA A 522 14.15 -7.05 0.65
N PHE A 523 13.89 -8.36 0.69
CA PHE A 523 13.74 -9.10 1.94
C PHE A 523 15.03 -9.11 2.77
N ASP A 524 16.18 -9.39 2.16
CA ASP A 524 17.49 -9.41 2.84
C ASP A 524 17.79 -8.03 3.48
N LEU A 525 17.62 -6.94 2.71
CA LEU A 525 17.82 -5.58 3.20
C LEU A 525 16.86 -5.22 4.34
N THR A 526 15.58 -5.47 4.16
CA THR A 526 14.58 -5.11 5.17
C THR A 526 14.68 -5.97 6.43
N LYS A 527 15.11 -7.22 6.33
CA LYS A 527 15.43 -8.05 7.49
C LYS A 527 16.57 -7.46 8.31
N LYS A 528 17.68 -7.10 7.62
CA LYS A 528 18.83 -6.44 8.27
C LYS A 528 18.41 -5.16 8.97
N GLY A 529 17.65 -4.29 8.28
CA GLY A 529 17.19 -3.01 8.85
C GLY A 529 16.22 -3.17 10.02
N ARG A 530 15.28 -4.12 9.97
CA ARG A 530 14.38 -4.43 11.09
C ARG A 530 15.15 -4.84 12.33
N MET A 531 16.13 -5.75 12.18
CA MET A 531 16.95 -6.22 13.29
C MET A 531 17.78 -5.10 13.91
N GLN A 532 18.35 -4.22 13.08
CA GLN A 532 19.07 -3.05 13.57
C GLN A 532 18.16 -2.12 14.39
N ILE A 533 16.95 -1.80 13.88
CA ILE A 533 16.00 -0.94 14.60
C ILE A 533 15.57 -1.56 15.92
N ILE A 534 15.27 -2.85 15.95
CA ILE A 534 14.87 -3.56 17.18
C ILE A 534 15.99 -3.52 18.22
N ASN A 535 17.20 -3.94 17.83
CA ASN A 535 18.30 -4.14 18.77
C ASN A 535 18.95 -2.84 19.23
N ASP A 536 19.11 -1.88 18.33
CA ASP A 536 19.90 -0.66 18.59
C ASP A 536 19.02 0.51 19.08
N ILE A 537 17.69 0.47 18.85
CA ILE A 537 16.81 1.61 19.10
C ILE A 537 15.63 1.24 20.01
N ILE A 538 14.84 0.22 19.67
CA ILE A 538 13.61 -0.10 20.42
C ILE A 538 13.96 -0.70 21.78
N LEU A 539 14.76 -1.76 21.81
CA LEU A 539 15.13 -2.46 23.05
C LEU A 539 15.95 -1.57 24.00
N PRO A 540 16.90 -0.73 23.56
CA PRO A 540 17.56 0.22 24.46
C PRO A 540 16.63 1.31 25.02
N CYS A 541 15.58 1.69 24.29
CA CYS A 541 14.58 2.66 24.75
C CYS A 541 13.59 2.05 25.76
N ILE A 542 13.10 0.84 25.47
CA ILE A 542 12.23 0.06 26.35
C ILE A 542 12.47 -1.44 26.12
N GLU A 543 13.09 -2.09 27.12
CA GLU A 543 13.54 -3.49 27.00
C GLU A 543 12.38 -4.49 26.98
N LYS A 544 11.33 -4.23 27.75
CA LYS A 544 10.14 -5.07 27.85
C LYS A 544 8.88 -4.22 28.05
N PRO A 545 7.70 -4.74 27.74
CA PRO A 545 6.44 -4.09 28.14
C PRO A 545 6.43 -3.79 29.64
N ARG A 546 5.83 -2.66 30.03
CA ARG A 546 5.68 -2.33 31.43
C ARG A 546 4.85 -3.39 32.15
N ASP A 547 5.18 -3.66 33.39
CA ASP A 547 4.53 -4.71 34.19
C ASP A 547 3.06 -4.36 34.55
N THR A 548 2.68 -3.08 34.46
CA THR A 548 1.33 -2.60 34.77
C THR A 548 0.88 -1.56 33.75
N VAL A 549 -0.44 -1.54 33.50
CA VAL A 549 -1.05 -0.48 32.70
C VAL A 549 -0.95 0.88 33.39
N SER A 550 -1.04 1.96 32.60
CA SER A 550 -1.04 3.34 33.11
C SER A 550 -2.06 3.55 34.23
N LYS A 551 -1.75 4.42 35.19
CA LYS A 551 -2.70 4.82 36.23
C LYS A 551 -3.98 5.49 35.70
N TYR A 552 -3.94 5.95 34.44
CA TYR A 552 -5.09 6.55 33.76
C TYR A 552 -5.89 5.54 32.93
N ALA A 553 -5.34 4.35 32.68
CA ALA A 553 -6.05 3.30 31.98
C ALA A 553 -7.08 2.61 32.91
N PRO A 554 -8.20 2.13 32.36
CA PRO A 554 -9.11 1.29 33.14
C PRO A 554 -8.37 0.04 33.64
N LYS A 555 -8.59 -0.33 34.90
CA LYS A 555 -8.02 -1.57 35.46
C LYS A 555 -9.05 -2.67 35.38
N MET A 556 -8.70 -3.76 34.71
CA MET A 556 -9.52 -4.95 34.58
C MET A 556 -9.09 -5.96 35.64
N PHE A 557 -10.06 -6.41 36.43
CA PHE A 557 -9.87 -7.48 37.42
C PHE A 557 -10.71 -8.67 37.01
N GLN A 558 -10.09 -9.81 36.82
CA GLN A 558 -10.79 -11.06 36.56
C GLN A 558 -10.86 -11.87 37.85
N MET A 559 -12.06 -12.28 38.24
CA MET A 559 -12.27 -13.18 39.36
C MET A 559 -13.22 -14.30 38.99
N LYS A 560 -12.93 -15.50 39.51
CA LYS A 560 -13.86 -16.62 39.41
C LYS A 560 -14.86 -16.51 40.56
N ILE A 561 -16.14 -16.58 40.24
CA ILE A 561 -17.20 -16.62 41.25
C ILE A 561 -18.04 -17.88 41.09
N ASP A 562 -18.63 -18.34 42.19
CA ASP A 562 -19.59 -19.42 42.14
C ASP A 562 -20.84 -18.95 41.33
N PRO A 563 -21.32 -19.74 40.34
CA PRO A 563 -22.52 -19.41 39.59
C PRO A 563 -23.73 -19.05 40.44
N ASP A 564 -23.88 -19.66 41.60
CA ASP A 564 -24.99 -19.35 42.52
C ASP A 564 -24.91 -17.96 43.15
N LYS A 565 -23.71 -17.34 43.16
CA LYS A 565 -23.45 -15.97 43.65
C LYS A 565 -23.49 -14.87 42.61
N ILE A 566 -23.79 -15.20 41.36
CA ILE A 566 -23.88 -14.20 40.29
C ILE A 566 -24.84 -13.08 40.62
N ARG A 567 -26.02 -13.41 41.24
CA ARG A 567 -27.02 -12.44 41.64
C ARG A 567 -26.58 -11.48 42.77
N GLU A 568 -25.59 -11.89 43.57
CA GLU A 568 -25.06 -11.06 44.65
C GLU A 568 -23.97 -10.11 44.17
N VAL A 569 -23.35 -10.39 43.03
CA VAL A 569 -22.24 -9.61 42.44
C VAL A 569 -22.75 -8.63 41.40
N ILE A 570 -23.81 -8.96 40.66
CA ILE A 570 -24.49 -8.06 39.72
C ILE A 570 -25.57 -7.23 40.44
#